data_a65ac7b354f55e8a813648a651ec3f21
#
_entry.id   a65ac7b354f55e8a813648a651ec3f21
#
_cell.length_a   1.000
_cell.length_b   1.000
_cell.length_c   1.000
_cell.angle_alpha   90.00
_cell.angle_beta   90.00
_cell.angle_gamma   90.00
#
_symmetry.space_group_name_H-M   'P 1'
#
loop_
_entity.id
_entity.type
_entity.pdbx_description
1 polymer ?
#
loop_
_entity_poly.entity_id
_entity_poly.type
_entity_poly.pdbx_seq_one_letter_code
_entity_poly.pdbx_strand_id
1 'polypeptide(L)'
;PKKLIHFMRKTVKSMLKKGTTTFVDFREGGLDGVLLMQKVLSNTPIRSIILGRIEYYQSKDQIRRNIPIPQSYQNQIDQLLKNCDGIGISGSNENSDFSLKQFSKIKKIRAIHCAETKQSYLKSKQITRKTEPKRSMLLKPDFLVHMTYASKSDLSIASKKTRGIVVCPRANASLAEGIPNVVQMMEM
;
A
#
# COMPACT_ATOMS: atom_id res chain seq x y z
N PRO A 1 -14.70 6.15 -19.33
CA PRO A 1 -15.03 6.53 -17.95
C PRO A 1 -16.42 6.04 -17.48
N LYS A 2 -17.53 6.31 -18.23
CA LYS A 2 -18.90 5.95 -17.79
C LYS A 2 -19.07 4.45 -17.51
N LYS A 3 -18.54 3.57 -18.37
CA LYS A 3 -18.61 2.10 -18.21
C LYS A 3 -17.87 1.62 -16.96
N LEU A 4 -16.67 2.19 -16.69
CA LEU A 4 -15.89 1.87 -15.50
C LEU A 4 -16.62 2.28 -14.20
N ILE A 5 -17.18 3.49 -14.15
CA ILE A 5 -17.99 3.96 -13.00
C ILE A 5 -19.16 3.01 -12.74
N HIS A 6 -19.84 2.55 -13.79
CA HIS A 6 -20.95 1.61 -13.67
C HIS A 6 -20.49 0.30 -13.00
N PHE A 7 -19.40 -0.30 -13.46
CA PHE A 7 -18.87 -1.53 -12.88
C PHE A 7 -18.41 -1.35 -11.44
N MET A 8 -17.70 -0.27 -11.13
CA MET A 8 -17.27 0.03 -9.76
C MET A 8 -18.46 0.21 -8.82
N ARG A 9 -19.52 0.93 -9.24
CA ARG A 9 -20.76 1.06 -8.47
C ARG A 9 -21.45 -0.28 -8.24
N LYS A 10 -21.48 -1.17 -9.23
CA LYS A 10 -22.01 -2.53 -9.09
C LYS A 10 -21.22 -3.33 -8.04
N THR A 11 -19.89 -3.21 -8.04
CA THR A 11 -19.01 -3.84 -7.04
C THR A 11 -19.32 -3.32 -5.64
N VAL A 12 -19.36 -2.00 -5.44
CA VAL A 12 -19.69 -1.36 -4.16
C VAL A 12 -21.06 -1.80 -3.64
N LYS A 13 -22.08 -1.83 -4.51
CA LYS A 13 -23.41 -2.36 -4.14
C LYS A 13 -23.36 -3.84 -3.74
N SER A 14 -22.54 -4.65 -4.41
CA SER A 14 -22.34 -6.05 -4.06
C SER A 14 -21.68 -6.22 -2.70
N MET A 15 -20.68 -5.37 -2.38
CA MET A 15 -20.03 -5.35 -1.06
C MET A 15 -21.06 -5.06 0.05
N LEU A 16 -21.86 -4.01 -0.11
CA LEU A 16 -22.94 -3.67 0.83
C LEU A 16 -23.93 -4.82 1.04
N LYS A 17 -24.39 -5.44 -0.05
CA LYS A 17 -25.32 -6.60 0.02
C LYS A 17 -24.71 -7.79 0.77
N LYS A 18 -23.39 -7.91 0.83
CA LYS A 18 -22.66 -8.96 1.54
C LYS A 18 -22.24 -8.56 2.95
N GLY A 19 -22.70 -7.41 3.46
CA GLY A 19 -22.45 -6.94 4.81
C GLY A 19 -21.20 -6.09 4.99
N THR A 20 -20.48 -5.74 3.91
CA THR A 20 -19.33 -4.81 4.00
C THR A 20 -19.83 -3.40 4.18
N THR A 21 -19.60 -2.80 5.33
CA THR A 21 -19.99 -1.42 5.64
C THR A 21 -18.86 -0.41 5.48
N THR A 22 -17.62 -0.88 5.55
CA THR A 22 -16.42 -0.05 5.42
C THR A 22 -15.34 -0.81 4.65
N PHE A 23 -14.59 -0.11 3.79
CA PHE A 23 -13.43 -0.70 3.12
C PHE A 23 -12.29 0.32 2.99
N VAL A 24 -11.08 -0.19 2.82
CA VAL A 24 -9.89 0.59 2.48
C VAL A 24 -9.53 0.28 1.03
N ASP A 25 -9.26 1.31 0.25
CA ASP A 25 -8.93 1.20 -1.17
C ASP A 25 -7.54 1.77 -1.44
N PHE A 26 -6.64 0.93 -1.94
CA PHE A 26 -5.36 1.36 -2.50
C PHE A 26 -5.59 1.81 -3.93
N ARG A 27 -5.85 3.14 -4.09
CA ARG A 27 -6.33 3.69 -5.36
C ARG A 27 -5.21 4.03 -6.32
N GLU A 28 -5.15 3.27 -7.42
CA GLU A 28 -4.28 3.54 -8.56
C GLU A 28 -4.83 4.69 -9.44
N GLY A 29 -3.98 5.21 -10.34
CA GLY A 29 -4.35 6.28 -11.26
C GLY A 29 -4.19 7.68 -10.66
N GLY A 30 -3.38 7.82 -9.61
CA GLY A 30 -3.07 9.12 -9.01
C GLY A 30 -4.31 9.89 -8.60
N LEU A 31 -4.31 11.21 -8.84
CA LEU A 31 -5.45 12.08 -8.53
C LEU A 31 -6.71 11.69 -9.30
N ASP A 32 -6.60 11.36 -10.59
CA ASP A 32 -7.75 11.01 -11.41
C ASP A 32 -8.43 9.74 -10.91
N GLY A 33 -7.65 8.76 -10.46
CA GLY A 33 -8.16 7.54 -9.83
C GLY A 33 -8.92 7.83 -8.56
N VAL A 34 -8.40 8.71 -7.70
CA VAL A 34 -9.06 9.14 -6.46
C VAL A 34 -10.38 9.87 -6.75
N LEU A 35 -10.37 10.86 -7.64
CA LEU A 35 -11.57 11.60 -8.03
C LEU A 35 -12.63 10.69 -8.66
N LEU A 36 -12.19 9.71 -9.46
CA LEU A 36 -13.09 8.69 -10.02
C LEU A 36 -13.77 7.88 -8.91
N MET A 37 -13.00 7.44 -7.90
CA MET A 37 -13.54 6.66 -6.79
C MET A 37 -14.52 7.49 -5.95
N GLN A 38 -14.22 8.74 -5.66
CA GLN A 38 -15.14 9.65 -4.99
C GLN A 38 -16.47 9.78 -5.75
N LYS A 39 -16.40 9.90 -7.09
CA LYS A 39 -17.60 9.93 -7.94
C LYS A 39 -18.38 8.60 -7.93
N VAL A 40 -17.71 7.47 -7.80
CA VAL A 40 -18.35 6.15 -7.66
C VAL A 40 -19.10 6.08 -6.35
N LEU A 41 -18.51 6.58 -5.27
CA LEU A 41 -19.02 6.50 -3.91
C LEU A 41 -20.08 7.55 -3.58
N SER A 42 -20.22 8.59 -4.42
CA SER A 42 -21.25 9.60 -4.21
C SER A 42 -22.63 8.93 -4.13
N ASN A 43 -23.39 9.27 -3.07
CA ASN A 43 -24.72 8.71 -2.79
C ASN A 43 -24.74 7.19 -2.47
N THR A 44 -23.63 6.65 -1.94
CA THR A 44 -23.60 5.29 -1.40
C THR A 44 -23.41 5.33 0.13
N PRO A 45 -24.11 4.47 0.90
CA PRO A 45 -24.00 4.47 2.36
C PRO A 45 -22.77 3.71 2.89
N ILE A 46 -21.82 3.34 2.03
CA ILE A 46 -20.61 2.63 2.42
C ILE A 46 -19.54 3.64 2.87
N ARG A 47 -18.85 3.35 3.95
CA ARG A 47 -17.67 4.11 4.36
C ARG A 47 -16.45 3.65 3.57
N SER A 48 -15.60 4.60 3.18
CA SER A 48 -14.36 4.29 2.48
C SER A 48 -13.20 5.07 3.07
N ILE A 49 -12.02 4.45 3.06
CA ILE A 49 -10.73 5.09 3.30
C ILE A 49 -9.96 4.95 2.00
N ILE A 50 -9.73 6.06 1.31
CA ILE A 50 -9.04 6.07 0.02
C ILE A 50 -7.57 6.40 0.25
N LEU A 51 -6.69 5.45 -0.03
CA LEU A 51 -5.25 5.61 0.00
C LEU A 51 -4.76 5.79 -1.44
N GLY A 52 -4.46 7.04 -1.79
CA GLY A 52 -4.02 7.38 -3.14
C GLY A 52 -2.61 6.86 -3.42
N ARG A 53 -2.40 6.29 -4.60
CA ARG A 53 -1.08 5.85 -5.04
C ARG A 53 -0.34 7.01 -5.69
N ILE A 54 0.88 7.23 -5.25
CA ILE A 54 1.79 8.17 -5.89
C ILE A 54 2.41 7.46 -7.09
N GLU A 55 2.10 7.94 -8.30
CA GLU A 55 2.55 7.32 -9.54
C GLU A 55 3.97 7.76 -9.91
N TYR A 56 4.91 7.38 -9.10
CA TYR A 56 6.34 7.57 -9.33
C TYR A 56 7.08 6.29 -8.97
N TYR A 57 7.71 5.70 -9.96
CA TYR A 57 8.42 4.42 -9.83
C TYR A 57 9.89 4.62 -10.15
N GLN A 58 10.75 4.16 -9.24
CA GLN A 58 12.19 4.25 -9.40
C GLN A 58 12.77 2.96 -9.99
N SER A 59 13.71 3.11 -10.91
CA SER A 59 14.48 2.01 -11.44
C SER A 59 15.39 1.38 -10.37
N LYS A 60 15.88 0.15 -10.60
CA LYS A 60 16.82 -0.53 -9.70
C LYS A 60 18.08 0.32 -9.42
N ASP A 61 18.57 1.04 -10.44
CA ASP A 61 19.74 1.91 -10.30
C ASP A 61 19.43 3.13 -9.42
N GLN A 62 18.31 3.78 -9.63
CA GLN A 62 17.86 4.89 -8.79
C GLN A 62 17.67 4.47 -7.33
N ILE A 63 17.15 3.26 -7.09
CA ILE A 63 17.00 2.72 -5.73
C ILE A 63 18.38 2.48 -5.10
N ARG A 64 19.32 1.86 -5.81
CA ARG A 64 20.71 1.63 -5.32
C ARG A 64 21.41 2.93 -4.99
N ARG A 65 21.28 3.92 -5.85
CA ARG A 65 21.88 5.26 -5.67
C ARG A 65 21.12 6.12 -4.67
N ASN A 66 20.02 5.59 -4.12
CA ASN A 66 19.18 6.25 -3.13
C ASN A 66 18.68 7.64 -3.58
N ILE A 67 18.25 7.75 -4.83
CA ILE A 67 17.79 9.01 -5.44
C ILE A 67 16.48 9.44 -4.77
N PRO A 68 16.33 10.74 -4.40
CA PRO A 68 15.06 11.26 -3.88
C PRO A 68 13.98 11.34 -4.95
N ILE A 69 12.73 11.58 -4.51
CA ILE A 69 11.65 11.95 -5.42
C ILE A 69 11.96 13.35 -5.95
N PRO A 70 11.89 13.57 -7.28
CA PRO A 70 12.11 14.90 -7.85
C PRO A 70 11.12 15.93 -7.29
N GLN A 71 11.57 17.15 -7.07
CA GLN A 71 10.72 18.24 -6.57
C GLN A 71 9.52 18.51 -7.48
N SER A 72 9.65 18.26 -8.79
CA SER A 72 8.55 18.38 -9.75
C SER A 72 7.32 17.52 -9.43
N TYR A 73 7.49 16.41 -8.70
CA TYR A 73 6.38 15.56 -8.25
C TYR A 73 5.69 16.07 -6.99
N GLN A 74 6.26 17.04 -6.26
CA GLN A 74 5.71 17.48 -4.98
C GLN A 74 4.30 18.05 -5.13
N ASN A 75 4.07 18.87 -6.15
CA ASN A 75 2.74 19.43 -6.43
C ASN A 75 1.67 18.34 -6.71
N GLN A 76 2.06 17.28 -7.42
CA GLN A 76 1.16 16.15 -7.70
C GLN A 76 0.82 15.40 -6.41
N ILE A 77 1.81 15.18 -5.54
CA ILE A 77 1.63 14.55 -4.23
C ILE A 77 0.69 15.40 -3.36
N ASP A 78 0.91 16.71 -3.32
CA ASP A 78 0.10 17.63 -2.52
C ASP A 78 -1.36 17.67 -3.01
N GLN A 79 -1.58 17.69 -4.32
CA GLN A 79 -2.92 17.62 -4.89
C GLN A 79 -3.61 16.27 -4.61
N LEU A 80 -2.87 15.17 -4.73
CA LEU A 80 -3.37 13.84 -4.37
C LEU A 80 -3.82 13.81 -2.90
N LEU A 81 -2.95 14.28 -2.00
CA LEU A 81 -3.20 14.28 -0.56
C LEU A 81 -4.35 15.18 -0.13
N LYS A 82 -4.68 16.24 -0.87
CA LYS A 82 -5.88 17.04 -0.60
C LYS A 82 -7.17 16.26 -0.82
N ASN A 83 -7.14 15.25 -1.67
CA ASN A 83 -8.32 14.54 -2.15
C ASN A 83 -8.46 13.10 -1.61
N CYS A 84 -7.55 12.61 -0.78
CA CYS A 84 -7.59 11.24 -0.24
C CYS A 84 -7.25 11.21 1.26
N ASP A 85 -7.50 10.07 1.91
CA ASP A 85 -7.30 9.88 3.35
C ASP A 85 -5.85 9.55 3.71
N GLY A 86 -5.05 9.18 2.72
CA GLY A 86 -3.65 8.82 2.91
C GLY A 86 -2.99 8.31 1.66
N ILE A 87 -1.83 7.67 1.81
CA ILE A 87 -1.11 7.03 0.72
C ILE A 87 -1.07 5.51 0.86
N GLY A 88 -1.24 4.83 -0.27
CA GLY A 88 -1.07 3.38 -0.41
C GLY A 88 0.07 3.07 -1.37
N ILE A 89 1.15 2.46 -0.88
CA ILE A 89 2.34 2.14 -1.66
C ILE A 89 2.35 0.64 -1.99
N SER A 90 2.62 0.31 -3.25
CA SER A 90 2.62 -1.08 -3.73
C SER A 90 3.77 -1.92 -3.19
N GLY A 91 4.87 -1.29 -2.78
CA GLY A 91 6.02 -1.97 -2.20
C GLY A 91 7.26 -1.09 -2.13
N SER A 92 8.17 -1.41 -1.22
CA SER A 92 9.41 -0.66 -1.07
C SER A 92 10.36 -0.86 -2.26
N ASN A 93 10.13 -1.88 -3.10
CA ASN A 93 10.95 -2.16 -4.28
C ASN A 93 10.73 -1.21 -5.47
N GLU A 94 9.81 -0.27 -5.34
CA GLU A 94 9.53 0.78 -6.32
C GLU A 94 10.07 2.14 -5.87
N ASN A 95 10.66 2.21 -4.68
CA ASN A 95 11.10 3.45 -4.06
C ASN A 95 12.48 3.31 -3.42
N SER A 96 13.29 4.36 -3.47
CA SER A 96 14.53 4.44 -2.71
C SER A 96 14.25 4.58 -1.21
N ASP A 97 15.26 4.28 -0.38
CA ASP A 97 15.18 4.51 1.07
C ASP A 97 14.95 6.00 1.39
N PHE A 98 15.50 6.90 0.56
CA PHE A 98 15.29 8.34 0.71
C PHE A 98 13.83 8.72 0.40
N SER A 99 13.27 8.21 -0.69
CA SER A 99 11.87 8.46 -1.06
C SER A 99 10.89 7.95 0.00
N LEU A 100 11.13 6.76 0.56
CA LEU A 100 10.30 6.24 1.66
C LEU A 100 10.36 7.16 2.89
N LYS A 101 11.54 7.71 3.22
CA LYS A 101 11.68 8.70 4.29
C LYS A 101 11.00 10.03 3.97
N GLN A 102 10.98 10.47 2.70
CA GLN A 102 10.20 11.64 2.29
C GLN A 102 8.71 11.41 2.54
N PHE A 103 8.18 10.26 2.11
CA PHE A 103 6.78 9.88 2.35
C PHE A 103 6.45 9.72 3.84
N SER A 104 7.40 9.34 4.68
CA SER A 104 7.16 9.23 6.13
C SER A 104 6.78 10.55 6.81
N LYS A 105 7.01 11.69 6.15
CA LYS A 105 6.63 13.03 6.63
C LYS A 105 5.15 13.35 6.40
N ILE A 106 4.47 12.58 5.57
CA ILE A 106 3.02 12.74 5.31
C ILE A 106 2.26 12.45 6.61
N LYS A 107 1.44 13.40 7.03
CA LYS A 107 0.65 13.34 8.28
C LYS A 107 -0.72 12.66 8.11
N LYS A 108 -0.94 11.96 7.02
CA LYS A 108 -2.13 11.13 6.76
C LYS A 108 -1.79 9.65 6.88
N ILE A 109 -2.76 8.77 6.73
CA ILE A 109 -2.56 7.31 6.75
C ILE A 109 -1.51 6.90 5.72
N ARG A 110 -0.59 6.03 6.13
CA ARG A 110 0.44 5.45 5.27
C ARG A 110 0.36 3.95 5.35
N ALA A 111 0.06 3.31 4.24
CA ALA A 111 0.04 1.87 4.16
C ALA A 111 0.91 1.38 2.99
N ILE A 112 1.47 0.20 3.10
CA ILE A 112 2.38 -0.35 2.10
C ILE A 112 2.23 -1.86 1.99
N HIS A 113 2.15 -2.39 0.77
CA HIS A 113 2.29 -3.82 0.51
C HIS A 113 3.73 -4.25 0.78
N CYS A 114 3.90 -5.39 1.42
CA CYS A 114 5.19 -5.79 1.91
C CYS A 114 5.32 -7.30 2.00
N ALA A 115 6.39 -7.84 1.43
CA ALA A 115 6.70 -9.27 1.47
C ALA A 115 5.52 -10.16 1.04
N GLU A 116 4.75 -9.72 0.04
CA GLU A 116 3.63 -10.45 -0.53
C GLU A 116 4.13 -11.72 -1.20
N THR A 117 5.15 -11.59 -2.06
CA THR A 117 5.73 -12.68 -2.82
C THR A 117 7.16 -12.98 -2.36
N LYS A 118 7.60 -14.23 -2.51
CA LYS A 118 9.01 -14.62 -2.28
C LYS A 118 9.95 -13.81 -3.18
N GLN A 119 9.53 -13.55 -4.41
CA GLN A 119 10.31 -12.79 -5.38
C GLN A 119 10.51 -11.33 -4.92
N SER A 120 9.48 -10.63 -4.44
CA SER A 120 9.59 -9.26 -3.96
C SER A 120 10.54 -9.16 -2.76
N TYR A 121 10.41 -10.10 -1.81
CA TYR A 121 11.28 -10.19 -0.64
C TYR A 121 12.76 -10.38 -1.02
N LEU A 122 13.06 -11.31 -1.94
CA LEU A 122 14.43 -11.56 -2.43
C LEU A 122 14.97 -10.39 -3.25
N LYS A 123 14.13 -9.78 -4.10
CA LYS A 123 14.49 -8.59 -4.90
C LYS A 123 14.99 -7.44 -4.02
N SER A 124 14.33 -7.17 -2.90
CA SER A 124 14.76 -6.15 -1.95
C SER A 124 16.16 -6.41 -1.43
N LYS A 125 16.45 -7.64 -1.02
CA LYS A 125 17.80 -8.05 -0.55
C LYS A 125 18.87 -7.90 -1.63
N GLN A 126 18.56 -8.27 -2.88
CA GLN A 126 19.48 -8.17 -4.00
C GLN A 126 19.82 -6.70 -4.33
N ILE A 127 18.83 -5.81 -4.30
CA ILE A 127 19.04 -4.40 -4.65
C ILE A 127 19.71 -3.62 -3.53
N THR A 128 19.31 -3.84 -2.27
CA THR A 128 19.65 -2.96 -1.15
C THR A 128 20.33 -3.65 0.03
N ARG A 129 20.52 -4.98 -0.01
CA ARG A 129 20.99 -5.81 1.11
C ARG A 129 20.10 -5.77 2.35
N LYS A 130 18.88 -5.23 2.23
CA LYS A 130 17.88 -5.16 3.30
C LYS A 130 16.64 -5.95 2.92
N THR A 131 15.93 -6.50 3.90
CA THR A 131 14.63 -7.13 3.64
C THR A 131 13.60 -6.07 3.26
N GLU A 132 12.60 -6.47 2.50
CA GLU A 132 11.51 -5.57 2.11
C GLU A 132 10.78 -4.98 3.34
N PRO A 133 10.45 -5.77 4.40
CA PRO A 133 9.90 -5.21 5.63
C PRO A 133 10.79 -4.17 6.30
N LYS A 134 12.10 -4.41 6.42
CA LYS A 134 13.02 -3.41 7.00
C LYS A 134 13.00 -2.08 6.23
N ARG A 135 12.90 -2.14 4.92
CA ARG A 135 12.80 -0.93 4.09
C ARG A 135 11.44 -0.27 4.22
N SER A 136 10.36 -1.05 4.23
CA SER A 136 9.01 -0.54 4.41
C SER A 136 8.84 0.25 5.72
N MET A 137 9.58 -0.10 6.77
CA MET A 137 9.59 0.66 8.03
C MET A 137 10.12 2.10 7.89
N LEU A 138 10.88 2.42 6.85
CA LEU A 138 11.33 3.79 6.58
C LEU A 138 10.18 4.75 6.25
N LEU A 139 9.07 4.21 5.74
CA LEU A 139 7.83 4.94 5.52
C LEU A 139 7.13 5.33 6.84
N LYS A 140 7.47 4.67 7.96
CA LYS A 140 6.70 4.70 9.23
C LYS A 140 5.22 4.40 8.97
N PRO A 141 4.90 3.23 8.39
CA PRO A 141 3.54 2.92 7.97
C PRO A 141 2.61 2.73 9.17
N ASP A 142 1.36 3.13 9.01
CA ASP A 142 0.29 2.78 9.96
C ASP A 142 -0.08 1.30 9.80
N PHE A 143 -0.12 0.81 8.55
CA PHE A 143 -0.42 -0.59 8.23
C PHE A 143 0.55 -1.18 7.22
N LEU A 144 0.89 -2.45 7.43
CA LEU A 144 1.54 -3.31 6.44
C LEU A 144 0.51 -4.26 5.84
N VAL A 145 0.63 -4.56 4.55
CA VAL A 145 -0.26 -5.53 3.89
C VAL A 145 0.54 -6.75 3.48
N HIS A 146 -0.06 -7.92 3.58
CA HIS A 146 0.46 -9.26 3.32
C HIS A 146 1.44 -9.80 4.36
N MET A 147 2.70 -9.42 4.36
CA MET A 147 3.79 -9.96 5.20
C MET A 147 3.95 -11.49 5.10
N THR A 148 3.55 -12.09 3.97
CA THR A 148 3.52 -13.54 3.74
C THR A 148 4.89 -14.19 3.89
N TYR A 149 5.93 -13.53 3.38
CA TYR A 149 7.32 -14.01 3.39
C TYR A 149 8.20 -13.29 4.43
N ALA A 150 7.59 -12.58 5.37
CA ALA A 150 8.32 -11.91 6.44
C ALA A 150 8.96 -12.93 7.40
N SER A 151 10.21 -12.68 7.80
CA SER A 151 10.87 -13.47 8.83
C SER A 151 10.36 -13.11 10.23
N LYS A 152 10.63 -13.96 11.23
CA LYS A 152 10.32 -13.67 12.63
C LYS A 152 10.90 -12.32 13.09
N SER A 153 12.11 -11.98 12.66
CA SER A 153 12.73 -10.69 12.99
C SER A 153 12.01 -9.51 12.30
N ASP A 154 11.50 -9.70 11.07
CA ASP A 154 10.72 -8.67 10.39
C ASP A 154 9.38 -8.42 11.09
N LEU A 155 8.70 -9.49 11.52
CA LEU A 155 7.45 -9.41 12.27
C LEU A 155 7.65 -8.72 13.62
N SER A 156 8.72 -9.06 14.35
CA SER A 156 9.06 -8.40 15.63
C SER A 156 9.33 -6.89 15.49
N ILE A 157 9.88 -6.45 14.34
CA ILE A 157 10.02 -5.02 14.07
C ILE A 157 8.66 -4.38 13.75
N ALA A 158 7.84 -5.07 12.98
CA ALA A 158 6.52 -4.58 12.58
C ALA A 158 5.60 -4.39 13.79
N SER A 159 5.53 -5.36 14.70
CA SER A 159 4.68 -5.32 15.90
C SER A 159 4.94 -4.11 16.81
N LYS A 160 6.19 -3.61 16.82
CA LYS A 160 6.59 -2.45 17.62
C LYS A 160 6.39 -1.10 16.93
N LYS A 161 6.16 -1.07 15.61
CA LYS A 161 6.25 0.16 14.81
C LYS A 161 5.04 0.45 13.95
N THR A 162 4.09 -0.46 13.86
CA THR A 162 2.87 -0.30 13.06
C THR A 162 1.64 -0.53 13.94
N ARG A 163 0.50 -0.06 13.44
CA ARG A 163 -0.80 -0.31 14.11
C ARG A 163 -1.33 -1.70 13.83
N GLY A 164 -0.86 -2.35 12.75
CA GLY A 164 -1.29 -3.69 12.41
C GLY A 164 -0.81 -4.18 11.06
N ILE A 165 -1.08 -5.46 10.82
CA ILE A 165 -0.82 -6.15 9.56
C ILE A 165 -2.17 -6.58 8.98
N VAL A 166 -2.41 -6.24 7.72
CA VAL A 166 -3.58 -6.68 6.95
C VAL A 166 -3.19 -7.91 6.15
N VAL A 167 -3.77 -9.04 6.45
CA VAL A 167 -3.55 -10.29 5.69
C VAL A 167 -4.63 -10.46 4.62
N CYS A 168 -4.23 -10.94 3.44
CA CYS A 168 -5.10 -11.11 2.28
C CYS A 168 -5.15 -12.58 1.84
N PRO A 169 -5.70 -13.51 2.65
CA PRO A 169 -5.57 -14.96 2.39
C PRO A 169 -6.23 -15.36 1.08
N ARG A 170 -7.33 -14.72 0.70
CA ARG A 170 -8.02 -15.01 -0.58
C ARG A 170 -7.20 -14.57 -1.80
N ALA A 171 -6.58 -13.39 -1.74
CA ALA A 171 -5.71 -12.92 -2.81
C ALA A 171 -4.49 -13.83 -2.94
N ASN A 172 -3.85 -14.15 -1.82
CA ASN A 172 -2.70 -15.05 -1.79
C ASN A 172 -3.02 -16.44 -2.37
N ALA A 173 -4.18 -17.01 -2.01
CA ALA A 173 -4.62 -18.29 -2.56
C ALA A 173 -4.88 -18.23 -4.06
N SER A 174 -5.50 -17.14 -4.55
CA SER A 174 -5.80 -16.95 -5.98
C SER A 174 -4.53 -16.76 -6.83
N LEU A 175 -3.47 -16.21 -6.24
CA LEU A 175 -2.20 -15.92 -6.89
C LEU A 175 -1.12 -17.00 -6.61
N ALA A 176 -1.45 -18.04 -5.84
CA ALA A 176 -0.53 -19.08 -5.38
C ALA A 176 0.69 -18.52 -4.61
N GLU A 177 0.54 -17.41 -3.88
CA GLU A 177 1.62 -16.71 -3.18
C GLU A 177 1.86 -17.22 -1.75
N GLY A 178 1.25 -18.33 -1.36
CA GLY A 178 1.43 -18.93 -0.04
C GLY A 178 0.51 -18.31 1.04
N ILE A 179 0.67 -18.82 2.26
CA ILE A 179 -0.15 -18.46 3.41
C ILE A 179 0.71 -17.72 4.43
N PRO A 180 0.33 -16.50 4.86
CA PRO A 180 1.04 -15.79 5.91
C PRO A 180 0.92 -16.54 7.24
N ASN A 181 1.99 -16.53 8.06
CA ASN A 181 1.98 -17.15 9.38
C ASN A 181 1.22 -16.28 10.39
N VAL A 182 -0.12 -16.32 10.31
CA VAL A 182 -1.00 -15.49 11.16
C VAL A 182 -0.84 -15.83 12.64
N VAL A 183 -0.64 -17.10 12.99
CA VAL A 183 -0.42 -17.51 14.40
C VAL A 183 0.79 -16.77 14.96
N GLN A 184 1.92 -16.80 14.27
CA GLN A 184 3.12 -16.08 14.70
C GLN A 184 2.93 -14.56 14.76
N MET A 185 2.08 -13.98 13.88
CA MET A 185 1.76 -12.55 13.94
C MET A 185 0.94 -12.19 15.18
N MET A 186 0.06 -13.09 15.63
CA MET A 186 -0.77 -12.88 16.82
C MET A 186 0.00 -13.04 18.13
N GLU A 187 1.10 -13.79 18.14
CA GLU A 187 1.95 -14.01 19.32
C GLU A 187 2.95 -12.86 19.56
N MET A 188 2.99 -11.84 18.71
CA MET A 188 3.93 -10.70 18.76
C MET A 188 3.26 -9.38 19.16
#